data_2da673ae3a1f4b792cc8a9e8c91b5516
#
_entry.id   2da673ae3a1f4b792cc8a9e8c91b5516
#
_cell.length_a   1.000
_cell.length_b   1.000
_cell.length_c   1.000
_cell.angle_alpha   90.00
_cell.angle_beta   90.00
_cell.angle_gamma   90.00
#
_symmetry.space_group_name_H-M   'P 1'
#
loop_
_entity.id
_entity.type
_entity.pdbx_description
1 polymer ?
#
loop_
_entity_poly.entity_id
_entity_poly.type
_entity_poly.pdbx_seq_one_letter_code
_entity_poly.pdbx_strand_id
1 'polypeptide(L)'
;MSQLYALYEVYSFIIGVCVGSFLNVCIARMPEDRSVVKPRSHCPACGQGIRALDNIPLISWVVLRARCRDCGTKISVLYPLIELMTGLLVWLLFHRFIPTPESLTIANVSLLVMMVVFVAMLVAMTFIDLRHYIIPDEFSIYAAPFGIAGVALVTAMGASHPVMAVSWQASFLGSALGGGSLGAIMLAYWLIRREEGMGLGDVKLLMMMGAFLGPLPAIPFILIVSSMAGALVGLPMALIGNKGLRVAIPFGPFLAFAAILYVLHGPEIVQVYFPGVAFLLS
;
A
#
# COMPACT_ATOMS: atom_id res chain seq x y z
N MET A 1 27.18 -1.07 -18.86
CA MET A 1 25.99 -0.48 -18.23
C MET A 1 24.83 -1.49 -18.11
N SER A 2 24.56 -2.34 -19.11
CA SER A 2 23.47 -3.34 -19.05
C SER A 2 23.59 -4.36 -17.90
N GLN A 3 24.79 -4.87 -17.62
CA GLN A 3 25.00 -5.83 -16.53
C GLN A 3 24.76 -5.21 -15.15
N LEU A 4 25.16 -3.96 -14.95
CA LEU A 4 24.96 -3.24 -13.69
C LEU A 4 23.47 -2.96 -13.46
N TYR A 5 22.74 -2.62 -14.51
CA TYR A 5 21.29 -2.40 -14.43
C TYR A 5 20.54 -3.69 -14.05
N ALA A 6 20.87 -4.82 -14.69
CA ALA A 6 20.29 -6.12 -14.31
C ALA A 6 20.56 -6.49 -12.83
N LEU A 7 21.70 -6.06 -12.30
CA LEU A 7 22.01 -6.23 -10.89
C LEU A 7 21.08 -5.40 -9.98
N TYR A 8 20.78 -4.14 -10.35
CA TYR A 8 19.84 -3.30 -9.61
C TYR A 8 18.41 -3.85 -9.65
N GLU A 9 17.97 -4.47 -10.75
CA GLU A 9 16.69 -5.18 -10.83
C GLU A 9 16.59 -6.30 -9.78
N VAL A 10 17.63 -7.13 -9.67
CA VAL A 10 17.68 -8.20 -8.67
C VAL A 10 17.71 -7.62 -7.24
N TYR A 11 18.50 -6.58 -7.01
CA TYR A 11 18.54 -5.91 -5.70
C TYR A 11 17.20 -5.28 -5.32
N SER A 12 16.46 -4.70 -6.27
CA SER A 12 15.14 -4.13 -5.99
C SER A 12 14.17 -5.18 -5.45
N PHE A 13 14.16 -6.38 -6.05
CA PHE A 13 13.38 -7.51 -5.55
C PHE A 13 13.82 -7.94 -4.15
N ILE A 14 15.13 -8.11 -3.91
CA ILE A 14 15.66 -8.51 -2.61
C ILE A 14 15.30 -7.48 -1.52
N ILE A 15 15.46 -6.19 -1.81
CA ILE A 15 15.06 -5.11 -0.90
C ILE A 15 13.57 -5.21 -0.60
N GLY A 16 12.74 -5.40 -1.64
CA GLY A 16 11.30 -5.54 -1.48
C GLY A 16 10.91 -6.73 -0.59
N VAL A 17 11.57 -7.88 -0.75
CA VAL A 17 11.37 -9.05 0.10
C VAL A 17 11.76 -8.77 1.56
N CYS A 18 12.87 -8.05 1.79
CA CYS A 18 13.27 -7.63 3.13
C CYS A 18 12.27 -6.63 3.76
N VAL A 19 11.77 -5.68 2.97
CA VAL A 19 10.67 -4.78 3.40
C VAL A 19 9.45 -5.60 3.78
N GLY A 20 9.03 -6.57 2.96
CA GLY A 20 7.90 -7.45 3.24
C GLY A 20 8.05 -8.23 4.54
N SER A 21 9.27 -8.69 4.85
CA SER A 21 9.56 -9.35 6.14
C SER A 21 9.37 -8.39 7.32
N PHE A 22 9.76 -7.12 7.18
CA PHE A 22 9.48 -6.10 8.19
C PHE A 22 7.98 -5.78 8.29
N LEU A 23 7.25 -5.74 7.17
CA LEU A 23 5.80 -5.54 7.19
C LEU A 23 5.07 -6.63 7.97
N ASN A 24 5.53 -7.88 7.95
CA ASN A 24 5.00 -8.94 8.80
C ASN A 24 5.06 -8.58 10.30
N VAL A 25 6.12 -7.89 10.73
CA VAL A 25 6.24 -7.41 12.11
C VAL A 25 5.26 -6.27 12.38
N CYS A 26 5.12 -5.32 11.45
CA CYS A 26 4.16 -4.22 11.57
C CYS A 26 2.73 -4.76 11.67
N ILE A 27 2.33 -5.66 10.76
CA ILE A 27 1.00 -6.27 10.72
C ILE A 27 0.65 -7.02 12.02
N ALA A 28 1.66 -7.66 12.63
CA ALA A 28 1.44 -8.41 13.86
C ALA A 28 1.42 -7.55 15.14
N ARG A 29 2.08 -6.39 15.15
CA ARG A 29 2.33 -5.62 16.37
C ARG A 29 1.57 -4.30 16.46
N MET A 30 1.42 -3.58 15.35
CA MET A 30 0.78 -2.25 15.36
C MET A 30 -0.68 -2.29 15.83
N PRO A 31 -1.51 -3.27 15.42
CA PRO A 31 -2.89 -3.34 15.94
C PRO A 31 -3.00 -3.55 17.44
N GLU A 32 -1.93 -3.99 18.09
CA GLU A 32 -1.86 -4.23 19.53
C GLU A 32 -1.02 -3.17 20.27
N ASP A 33 -0.74 -2.03 19.61
CA ASP A 33 0.09 -0.92 20.13
C ASP A 33 1.47 -1.38 20.65
N ARG A 34 2.00 -2.47 20.08
CA ARG A 34 3.31 -3.02 20.46
C ARG A 34 4.42 -2.45 19.60
N SER A 35 5.57 -2.21 20.22
CA SER A 35 6.76 -1.71 19.51
C SER A 35 7.18 -2.65 18.38
N VAL A 36 7.36 -2.08 17.16
CA VAL A 36 7.89 -2.80 15.99
C VAL A 36 9.40 -3.03 16.05
N VAL A 37 10.10 -2.34 16.97
CA VAL A 37 11.57 -2.41 17.10
C VAL A 37 11.99 -3.42 18.17
N LYS A 38 11.32 -3.46 19.32
CA LYS A 38 11.64 -4.34 20.44
C LYS A 38 10.39 -5.05 20.98
N PRO A 39 10.51 -6.31 21.44
CA PRO A 39 11.68 -7.21 21.36
C PRO A 39 11.95 -7.70 19.93
N ARG A 40 13.08 -8.40 19.73
CA ARG A 40 13.37 -9.10 18.47
C ARG A 40 12.28 -10.12 18.14
N SER A 41 12.23 -10.54 16.86
CA SER A 41 11.27 -11.56 16.40
C SER A 41 11.47 -12.87 17.19
N HIS A 42 10.36 -13.45 17.64
CA HIS A 42 10.33 -14.69 18.42
C HIS A 42 9.15 -15.55 17.99
N CYS A 43 9.24 -16.84 18.24
CA CYS A 43 8.16 -17.77 17.95
C CYS A 43 6.99 -17.50 18.92
N PRO A 44 5.76 -17.29 18.45
CA PRO A 44 4.63 -17.02 19.34
C PRO A 44 4.23 -18.23 20.20
N ALA A 45 4.62 -19.46 19.79
CA ALA A 45 4.25 -20.69 20.51
C ALA A 45 5.23 -21.03 21.63
N CYS A 46 6.55 -20.88 21.43
CA CYS A 46 7.55 -21.24 22.43
C CYS A 46 8.31 -20.06 23.02
N GLY A 47 8.10 -18.83 22.53
CA GLY A 47 8.79 -17.62 22.99
C GLY A 47 10.26 -17.53 22.59
N GLN A 48 10.83 -18.57 21.94
CA GLN A 48 12.24 -18.59 21.55
C GLN A 48 12.54 -17.56 20.45
N GLY A 49 13.63 -16.81 20.58
CA GLY A 49 14.06 -15.80 19.61
C GLY A 49 14.45 -16.44 18.28
N ILE A 50 14.01 -15.83 17.16
CA ILE A 50 14.34 -16.29 15.81
C ILE A 50 15.80 -15.94 15.51
N ARG A 51 16.60 -16.92 15.09
CA ARG A 51 18.00 -16.75 14.68
C ARG A 51 18.07 -15.95 13.39
N ALA A 52 19.17 -15.23 13.15
CA ALA A 52 19.34 -14.42 11.94
C ALA A 52 19.19 -15.24 10.64
N LEU A 53 19.75 -16.45 10.60
CA LEU A 53 19.63 -17.34 9.45
C LEU A 53 18.21 -17.89 9.24
N ASP A 54 17.41 -17.95 10.30
CA ASP A 54 15.99 -18.37 10.24
C ASP A 54 15.05 -17.22 9.94
N ASN A 55 15.60 -16.01 9.76
CA ASN A 55 14.87 -14.79 9.43
C ASN A 55 15.20 -14.27 7.99
N ILE A 56 15.86 -15.08 7.17
CA ILE A 56 16.11 -14.75 5.76
C ILE A 56 14.76 -14.91 5.03
N PRO A 57 14.20 -13.83 4.46
CA PRO A 57 12.87 -13.87 3.88
C PRO A 57 12.76 -14.92 2.77
N LEU A 58 11.60 -15.53 2.61
CA LEU A 58 11.27 -16.63 1.70
C LEU A 58 12.09 -17.90 1.95
N ILE A 59 13.42 -17.78 1.98
CA ILE A 59 14.37 -18.90 2.07
C ILE A 59 14.16 -19.68 3.37
N SER A 60 14.08 -18.98 4.50
CA SER A 60 13.93 -19.63 5.80
C SER A 60 12.65 -20.44 5.92
N TRP A 61 11.54 -19.94 5.37
CA TRP A 61 10.27 -20.66 5.39
C TRP A 61 10.36 -21.99 4.64
N VAL A 62 11.03 -22.02 3.48
CA VAL A 62 11.26 -23.24 2.68
C VAL A 62 12.23 -24.19 3.39
N VAL A 63 13.39 -23.69 3.86
CA VAL A 63 14.41 -24.49 4.54
C VAL A 63 13.89 -25.10 5.84
N LEU A 64 13.10 -24.35 6.60
CA LEU A 64 12.46 -24.82 7.83
C LEU A 64 11.19 -25.67 7.57
N ARG A 65 10.81 -25.90 6.30
CA ARG A 65 9.61 -26.65 5.91
C ARG A 65 8.35 -26.09 6.61
N ALA A 66 8.24 -24.76 6.67
CA ALA A 66 7.13 -24.05 7.31
C ALA A 66 6.95 -24.38 8.80
N ARG A 67 8.02 -24.70 9.54
CA ARG A 67 7.97 -25.05 10.96
C ARG A 67 9.03 -24.32 11.78
N CYS A 68 8.69 -23.99 13.02
CA CYS A 68 9.67 -23.45 13.96
C CYS A 68 10.79 -24.47 14.21
N ARG A 69 12.05 -24.02 14.22
CA ARG A 69 13.22 -24.86 14.45
C ARG A 69 13.21 -25.52 15.82
N ASP A 70 12.74 -24.82 16.84
CA ASP A 70 12.84 -25.24 18.23
C ASP A 70 11.64 -26.07 18.71
N CYS A 71 10.41 -25.67 18.34
CA CYS A 71 9.19 -26.33 18.83
C CYS A 71 8.37 -27.04 17.72
N GLY A 72 8.75 -26.95 16.46
CA GLY A 72 8.04 -27.61 15.35
C GLY A 72 6.67 -27.01 14.98
N THR A 73 6.20 -25.97 15.67
CA THR A 73 4.91 -25.31 15.36
C THR A 73 4.93 -24.77 13.93
N LYS A 74 3.79 -24.91 13.22
CA LYS A 74 3.63 -24.45 11.83
C LYS A 74 3.74 -22.94 11.72
N ILE A 75 4.51 -22.46 10.73
CA ILE A 75 4.61 -21.04 10.34
C ILE A 75 3.61 -20.78 9.23
N SER A 76 2.77 -19.75 9.40
CA SER A 76 1.74 -19.38 8.43
C SER A 76 2.33 -19.09 7.06
N VAL A 77 1.63 -19.49 6.00
CA VAL A 77 1.96 -19.17 4.59
C VAL A 77 1.84 -17.66 4.29
N LEU A 78 1.12 -16.91 5.12
CA LEU A 78 0.98 -15.46 4.94
C LEU A 78 2.32 -14.72 5.06
N TYR A 79 3.28 -15.25 5.87
CA TYR A 79 4.61 -14.63 5.98
C TYR A 79 5.34 -14.59 4.63
N PRO A 80 5.62 -15.72 3.98
CA PRO A 80 6.30 -15.71 2.68
C PRO A 80 5.43 -15.09 1.57
N LEU A 81 4.09 -15.13 1.68
CA LEU A 81 3.21 -14.48 0.72
C LEU A 81 3.38 -12.95 0.74
N ILE A 82 3.39 -12.32 1.92
CA ILE A 82 3.60 -10.88 2.07
C ILE A 82 5.01 -10.50 1.59
N GLU A 83 6.01 -11.28 1.93
CA GLU A 83 7.39 -11.09 1.49
C GLU A 83 7.51 -11.13 -0.05
N LEU A 84 6.97 -12.17 -0.68
CA LEU A 84 7.00 -12.34 -2.13
C LEU A 84 6.22 -11.22 -2.84
N MET A 85 5.01 -10.93 -2.37
CA MET A 85 4.16 -9.88 -2.95
C MET A 85 4.85 -8.51 -2.88
N THR A 86 5.44 -8.17 -1.71
CA THR A 86 6.17 -6.91 -1.56
C THR A 86 7.41 -6.89 -2.44
N GLY A 87 8.14 -8.00 -2.55
CA GLY A 87 9.28 -8.14 -3.46
C GLY A 87 8.91 -7.87 -4.91
N LEU A 88 7.83 -8.49 -5.39
CA LEU A 88 7.32 -8.30 -6.75
C LEU A 88 6.84 -6.85 -6.98
N LEU A 89 6.16 -6.25 -6.01
CA LEU A 89 5.70 -4.86 -6.13
C LEU A 89 6.90 -3.90 -6.22
N VAL A 90 7.92 -4.05 -5.39
CA VAL A 90 9.13 -3.20 -5.44
C VAL A 90 9.88 -3.39 -6.76
N TRP A 91 9.95 -4.61 -7.27
CA TRP A 91 10.52 -4.90 -8.58
C TRP A 91 9.74 -4.22 -9.71
N LEU A 92 8.40 -4.27 -9.69
CA LEU A 92 7.54 -3.56 -10.65
C LEU A 92 7.70 -2.04 -10.55
N LEU A 93 7.77 -1.49 -9.34
CA LEU A 93 8.04 -0.06 -9.12
C LEU A 93 9.41 0.36 -9.66
N PHE A 94 10.43 -0.50 -9.51
CA PHE A 94 11.74 -0.23 -10.10
C PHE A 94 11.64 -0.07 -11.62
N HIS A 95 10.99 -0.99 -12.32
CA HIS A 95 10.78 -0.89 -13.77
C HIS A 95 9.90 0.31 -14.16
N ARG A 96 8.96 0.70 -13.31
CA ARG A 96 8.07 1.84 -13.56
C ARG A 96 8.80 3.18 -13.48
N PHE A 97 9.67 3.37 -12.48
CA PHE A 97 10.31 4.65 -12.20
C PHE A 97 11.75 4.74 -12.74
N ILE A 98 12.37 3.60 -13.01
CA ILE A 98 13.73 3.50 -13.58
C ILE A 98 13.71 2.52 -14.76
N PRO A 99 13.04 2.87 -15.89
CA PRO A 99 12.88 1.95 -17.01
C PRO A 99 14.15 1.69 -17.83
N THR A 100 15.13 2.59 -17.74
CA THR A 100 16.39 2.49 -18.48
C THR A 100 17.59 2.85 -17.59
N PRO A 101 18.82 2.40 -17.94
CA PRO A 101 20.01 2.79 -17.19
C PRO A 101 20.22 4.30 -17.09
N GLU A 102 19.82 5.07 -18.11
CA GLU A 102 19.95 6.53 -18.16
C GLU A 102 18.98 7.22 -17.19
N SER A 103 17.85 6.58 -16.86
CA SER A 103 16.88 7.08 -15.89
C SER A 103 17.32 6.89 -14.43
N LEU A 104 18.47 6.25 -14.19
CA LEU A 104 19.04 6.05 -12.84
C LEU A 104 19.67 7.36 -12.33
N THR A 105 18.82 8.32 -11.99
CA THR A 105 19.19 9.61 -11.39
C THR A 105 18.85 9.64 -9.91
N ILE A 106 19.49 10.53 -9.14
CA ILE A 106 19.18 10.71 -7.71
C ILE A 106 17.69 11.07 -7.54
N ALA A 107 17.14 11.90 -8.42
CA ALA A 107 15.74 12.31 -8.39
C ALA A 107 14.79 11.11 -8.56
N ASN A 108 15.02 10.27 -9.57
CA ASN A 108 14.17 9.08 -9.84
C ASN A 108 14.34 8.00 -8.76
N VAL A 109 15.54 7.83 -8.21
CA VAL A 109 15.77 6.92 -7.08
C VAL A 109 15.03 7.41 -5.83
N SER A 110 15.05 8.72 -5.55
CA SER A 110 14.31 9.31 -4.43
C SER A 110 12.80 9.13 -4.61
N LEU A 111 12.29 9.33 -5.84
CA LEU A 111 10.90 9.06 -6.18
C LEU A 111 10.56 7.56 -6.00
N LEU A 112 11.40 6.65 -6.47
CA LEU A 112 11.21 5.22 -6.27
C LEU A 112 11.13 4.87 -4.78
N VAL A 113 12.06 5.38 -3.95
CA VAL A 113 12.04 5.15 -2.49
C VAL A 113 10.74 5.66 -1.87
N MET A 114 10.30 6.86 -2.24
CA MET A 114 9.03 7.41 -1.77
C MET A 114 7.84 6.51 -2.13
N MET A 115 7.78 6.01 -3.37
CA MET A 115 6.70 5.12 -3.82
C MET A 115 6.80 3.72 -3.22
N VAL A 116 8.00 3.21 -2.93
CA VAL A 116 8.18 1.96 -2.19
C VAL A 116 7.61 2.09 -0.76
N VAL A 117 7.90 3.19 -0.07
CA VAL A 117 7.33 3.46 1.27
C VAL A 117 5.81 3.54 1.19
N PHE A 118 5.27 4.29 0.23
CA PHE A 118 3.83 4.39 0.00
C PHE A 118 3.16 3.03 -0.21
N VAL A 119 3.67 2.22 -1.15
CA VAL A 119 3.11 0.89 -1.44
C VAL A 119 3.30 -0.06 -0.27
N ALA A 120 4.41 0.00 0.46
CA ALA A 120 4.63 -0.79 1.67
C ALA A 120 3.58 -0.49 2.75
N MET A 121 3.24 0.79 2.97
CA MET A 121 2.16 1.18 3.88
C MET A 121 0.81 0.61 3.43
N LEU A 122 0.48 0.66 2.13
CA LEU A 122 -0.75 0.09 1.58
C LEU A 122 -0.83 -1.44 1.79
N VAL A 123 0.29 -2.15 1.59
CA VAL A 123 0.36 -3.59 1.84
C VAL A 123 0.12 -3.90 3.31
N ALA A 124 0.87 -3.25 4.22
CA ALA A 124 0.72 -3.50 5.66
C ALA A 124 -0.72 -3.26 6.13
N MET A 125 -1.29 -2.14 5.72
CA MET A 125 -2.64 -1.74 6.08
C MET A 125 -3.70 -2.69 5.51
N THR A 126 -3.54 -3.18 4.28
CA THR A 126 -4.43 -4.19 3.70
C THR A 126 -4.57 -5.41 4.60
N PHE A 127 -3.44 -5.95 5.09
CA PHE A 127 -3.47 -7.13 5.95
C PHE A 127 -3.92 -6.82 7.39
N ILE A 128 -3.69 -5.61 7.88
CA ILE A 128 -4.22 -5.17 9.17
C ILE A 128 -5.75 -5.04 9.09
N ASP A 129 -6.26 -4.34 8.08
CA ASP A 129 -7.70 -4.13 7.90
C ASP A 129 -8.47 -5.44 7.65
N LEU A 130 -7.92 -6.36 6.87
CA LEU A 130 -8.50 -7.69 6.66
C LEU A 130 -8.63 -8.53 7.94
N ARG A 131 -7.80 -8.27 8.96
CA ARG A 131 -7.79 -9.05 10.20
C ARG A 131 -8.49 -8.36 11.35
N HIS A 132 -8.31 -7.06 11.47
CA HIS A 132 -8.67 -6.27 12.65
C HIS A 132 -9.76 -5.25 12.36
N TYR A 133 -10.09 -4.99 11.08
CA TYR A 133 -11.05 -3.95 10.65
C TYR A 133 -10.67 -2.56 11.16
N ILE A 134 -9.37 -2.28 11.25
CA ILE A 134 -8.82 -0.99 11.67
C ILE A 134 -7.74 -0.51 10.69
N ILE A 135 -7.64 0.79 10.53
CA ILE A 135 -6.58 1.45 9.78
C ILE A 135 -5.76 2.28 10.76
N PRO A 136 -4.49 1.88 11.07
CA PRO A 136 -3.63 2.60 11.99
C PRO A 136 -3.38 4.04 11.55
N ASP A 137 -3.36 4.97 12.51
CA ASP A 137 -3.15 6.39 12.23
C ASP A 137 -1.73 6.67 11.70
N GLU A 138 -0.76 5.83 12.02
CA GLU A 138 0.60 5.87 11.50
C GLU A 138 0.65 5.75 9.98
N PHE A 139 -0.22 4.92 9.41
CA PHE A 139 -0.30 4.68 7.96
C PHE A 139 -1.34 5.56 7.26
N SER A 140 -1.98 6.46 7.95
CA SER A 140 -3.02 7.34 7.41
C SER A 140 -2.76 8.80 7.75
N ILE A 141 -3.11 9.23 8.97
CA ILE A 141 -3.00 10.66 9.36
C ILE A 141 -1.54 11.12 9.39
N TYR A 142 -0.65 10.33 10.03
CA TYR A 142 0.75 10.71 10.14
C TYR A 142 1.52 10.52 8.83
N ALA A 143 1.08 9.61 7.95
CA ALA A 143 1.69 9.40 6.65
C ALA A 143 1.36 10.53 5.64
N ALA A 144 0.23 11.24 5.76
CA ALA A 144 -0.13 12.30 4.82
C ALA A 144 0.86 13.49 4.83
N PRO A 145 1.29 14.06 5.95
CA PRO A 145 2.35 15.06 5.99
C PRO A 145 3.68 14.57 5.39
N PHE A 146 4.04 13.30 5.61
CA PHE A 146 5.23 12.70 4.97
C PHE A 146 5.09 12.62 3.46
N GLY A 147 3.89 12.32 2.94
CA GLY A 147 3.60 12.36 1.51
C GLY A 147 3.80 13.75 0.93
N ILE A 148 3.24 14.79 1.57
CA ILE A 148 3.38 16.19 1.13
C ILE A 148 4.86 16.61 1.16
N ALA A 149 5.57 16.33 2.24
CA ALA A 149 6.99 16.67 2.36
C ALA A 149 7.85 15.86 1.36
N GLY A 150 7.54 14.59 1.16
CA GLY A 150 8.19 13.73 0.18
C GLY A 150 8.03 14.26 -1.23
N VAL A 151 6.80 14.60 -1.66
CA VAL A 151 6.53 15.22 -2.96
C VAL A 151 7.29 16.52 -3.12
N ALA A 152 7.28 17.40 -2.11
CA ALA A 152 8.04 18.65 -2.14
C ALA A 152 9.54 18.42 -2.34
N LEU A 153 10.11 17.43 -1.64
CA LEU A 153 11.53 17.09 -1.76
C LEU A 153 11.87 16.55 -3.15
N VAL A 154 11.11 15.54 -3.63
CA VAL A 154 11.40 14.85 -4.91
C VAL A 154 11.22 15.81 -6.10
N THR A 155 10.20 16.68 -6.07
CA THR A 155 10.00 17.72 -7.09
C THR A 155 11.10 18.76 -7.06
N ALA A 156 11.59 19.19 -5.89
CA ALA A 156 12.74 20.07 -5.75
C ALA A 156 14.04 19.45 -6.31
N MET A 157 14.16 18.13 -6.31
CA MET A 157 15.27 17.38 -6.92
C MET A 157 15.11 17.22 -8.44
N GLY A 158 14.02 17.71 -9.03
CA GLY A 158 13.73 17.63 -10.47
C GLY A 158 13.06 16.33 -10.92
N ALA A 159 12.59 15.48 -10.00
CA ALA A 159 11.77 14.34 -10.38
C ALA A 159 10.36 14.81 -10.77
N SER A 160 9.84 14.25 -11.87
CA SER A 160 8.45 14.38 -12.26
C SER A 160 7.95 13.06 -12.85
N HIS A 161 6.74 12.67 -12.51
CA HIS A 161 6.12 11.47 -13.05
C HIS A 161 4.59 11.63 -13.02
N PRO A 162 3.86 11.20 -14.08
CA PRO A 162 2.40 11.37 -14.19
C PRO A 162 1.59 10.74 -13.04
N VAL A 163 2.19 9.84 -12.28
CA VAL A 163 1.53 9.12 -11.17
C VAL A 163 1.50 9.95 -9.90
N MET A 164 2.48 10.86 -9.69
CA MET A 164 2.63 11.61 -8.44
C MET A 164 2.04 13.02 -8.55
N ALA A 165 1.78 13.65 -7.40
CA ALA A 165 1.44 15.07 -7.36
C ALA A 165 2.58 15.91 -7.95
N VAL A 166 2.25 16.85 -8.83
CA VAL A 166 3.22 17.69 -9.56
C VAL A 166 3.89 18.75 -8.67
N SER A 167 3.35 19.00 -7.49
CA SER A 167 3.86 19.98 -6.52
C SER A 167 3.33 19.68 -5.12
N TRP A 168 3.92 20.33 -4.10
CA TRP A 168 3.41 20.21 -2.73
C TRP A 168 1.99 20.78 -2.57
N GLN A 169 1.60 21.80 -3.35
CA GLN A 169 0.25 22.36 -3.36
C GLN A 169 -0.75 21.33 -3.93
N ALA A 170 -0.40 20.66 -5.03
CA ALA A 170 -1.20 19.59 -5.59
C ALA A 170 -1.31 18.40 -4.62
N SER A 171 -0.22 18.07 -3.93
CA SER A 171 -0.20 17.05 -2.87
C SER A 171 -1.15 17.40 -1.71
N PHE A 172 -1.09 18.64 -1.22
CA PHE A 172 -2.01 19.14 -0.18
C PHE A 172 -3.47 19.13 -0.65
N LEU A 173 -3.74 19.61 -1.87
CA LEU A 173 -5.07 19.59 -2.46
C LEU A 173 -5.58 18.16 -2.65
N GLY A 174 -4.71 17.26 -3.09
CA GLY A 174 -5.02 15.82 -3.20
C GLY A 174 -5.40 15.21 -1.86
N SER A 175 -4.64 15.52 -0.81
CA SER A 175 -4.95 15.11 0.55
C SER A 175 -6.31 15.63 1.02
N ALA A 176 -6.58 16.92 0.82
CA ALA A 176 -7.83 17.55 1.21
C ALA A 176 -9.04 16.98 0.42
N LEU A 177 -8.89 16.80 -0.89
CA LEU A 177 -9.96 16.23 -1.73
C LEU A 177 -10.15 14.73 -1.48
N GLY A 178 -9.06 13.98 -1.24
CA GLY A 178 -9.15 12.57 -0.88
C GLY A 178 -9.97 12.36 0.40
N GLY A 179 -9.55 12.98 1.50
CA GLY A 179 -10.29 12.93 2.75
C GLY A 179 -11.67 13.59 2.68
N GLY A 180 -11.77 14.74 2.00
CA GLY A 180 -13.00 15.49 1.85
C GLY A 180 -14.08 14.76 1.06
N SER A 181 -13.73 14.03 -0.01
CA SER A 181 -14.69 13.30 -0.85
C SER A 181 -15.39 12.18 -0.09
N LEU A 182 -14.64 11.28 0.53
CA LEU A 182 -15.22 10.21 1.35
C LEU A 182 -15.85 10.76 2.64
N GLY A 183 -15.25 11.78 3.25
CA GLY A 183 -15.82 12.46 4.41
C GLY A 183 -17.18 13.09 4.11
N ALA A 184 -17.35 13.71 2.94
CA ALA A 184 -18.62 14.27 2.50
C ALA A 184 -19.67 13.16 2.27
N ILE A 185 -19.30 12.04 1.64
CA ILE A 185 -20.18 10.88 1.44
C ILE A 185 -20.61 10.31 2.80
N MET A 186 -19.67 10.12 3.71
CA MET A 186 -19.93 9.63 5.07
C MET A 186 -20.87 10.55 5.82
N LEU A 187 -20.65 11.87 5.78
CA LEU A 187 -21.50 12.87 6.43
C LEU A 187 -22.90 12.89 5.82
N ALA A 188 -23.02 12.85 4.49
CA ALA A 188 -24.30 12.81 3.81
C ALA A 188 -25.10 11.54 4.18
N TYR A 189 -24.44 10.39 4.23
CA TYR A 189 -25.08 9.15 4.65
C TYR A 189 -25.58 9.23 6.10
N TRP A 190 -24.74 9.73 7.02
CA TRP A 190 -25.11 9.91 8.42
C TRP A 190 -26.28 10.89 8.59
N LEU A 191 -26.32 11.99 7.84
CA LEU A 191 -27.42 12.96 7.89
C LEU A 191 -28.75 12.33 7.46
N ILE A 192 -28.72 11.43 6.45
CA ILE A 192 -29.94 10.78 5.89
C ILE A 192 -30.40 9.59 6.74
N ARG A 193 -29.46 8.72 7.13
CA ARG A 193 -29.76 7.44 7.79
C ARG A 193 -29.62 7.46 9.29
N ARG A 194 -28.84 8.42 9.84
CA ARG A 194 -28.48 8.49 11.26
C ARG A 194 -27.73 7.24 11.76
N GLU A 195 -27.09 6.53 10.86
CA GLU A 195 -26.27 5.34 11.13
C GLU A 195 -24.88 5.54 10.54
N GLU A 196 -23.87 4.89 11.11
CA GLU A 196 -22.52 4.90 10.57
C GLU A 196 -22.45 3.95 9.36
N GLY A 197 -22.27 4.48 8.16
CA GLY A 197 -22.22 3.70 6.92
C GLY A 197 -20.82 3.33 6.45
N MET A 198 -19.79 4.03 6.95
CA MET A 198 -18.39 3.85 6.54
C MET A 198 -17.45 4.21 7.70
N GLY A 199 -16.31 3.53 7.80
CA GLY A 199 -15.30 3.81 8.80
C GLY A 199 -14.52 5.10 8.51
N LEU A 200 -14.21 5.88 9.55
CA LEU A 200 -13.29 7.04 9.44
C LEU A 200 -11.90 6.63 8.91
N GLY A 201 -11.52 5.37 9.06
CA GLY A 201 -10.28 4.83 8.55
C GLY A 201 -10.13 5.00 7.05
N ASP A 202 -11.17 4.69 6.25
CA ASP A 202 -11.16 4.82 4.79
C ASP A 202 -10.99 6.27 4.35
N VAL A 203 -11.60 7.22 5.07
CA VAL A 203 -11.46 8.67 4.83
C VAL A 203 -10.01 9.11 5.03
N LYS A 204 -9.39 8.71 6.15
CA LYS A 204 -7.99 9.01 6.47
C LYS A 204 -7.04 8.37 5.47
N LEU A 205 -7.38 7.17 5.00
CA LEU A 205 -6.60 6.44 4.03
C LEU A 205 -6.59 7.13 2.66
N LEU A 206 -7.75 7.51 2.14
CA LEU A 206 -7.82 8.22 0.87
C LEU A 206 -7.19 9.61 0.95
N MET A 207 -7.24 10.26 2.13
CA MET A 207 -6.49 11.48 2.42
C MET A 207 -4.98 11.27 2.23
N MET A 208 -4.43 10.20 2.79
CA MET A 208 -3.02 9.84 2.63
C MET A 208 -2.69 9.53 1.17
N MET A 209 -3.50 8.74 0.48
CA MET A 209 -3.29 8.44 -0.95
C MET A 209 -3.24 9.72 -1.80
N GLY A 210 -4.14 10.66 -1.54
CA GLY A 210 -4.15 11.96 -2.22
C GLY A 210 -2.91 12.80 -1.95
N ALA A 211 -2.29 12.68 -0.78
CA ALA A 211 -1.05 13.36 -0.45
C ALA A 211 0.14 12.90 -1.31
N PHE A 212 0.19 11.63 -1.69
CA PHE A 212 1.25 11.09 -2.56
C PHE A 212 0.93 11.28 -4.05
N LEU A 213 -0.30 11.04 -4.45
CA LEU A 213 -0.68 10.89 -5.86
C LEU A 213 -1.29 12.18 -6.47
N GLY A 214 -1.72 13.11 -5.62
CA GLY A 214 -2.39 14.35 -6.06
C GLY A 214 -3.90 14.19 -6.25
N PRO A 215 -4.59 15.29 -6.66
CA PRO A 215 -6.04 15.33 -6.70
C PRO A 215 -6.62 14.61 -7.92
N LEU A 216 -6.14 14.93 -9.12
CA LEU A 216 -6.64 14.43 -10.39
C LEU A 216 -5.49 13.90 -11.24
N PRO A 217 -5.71 12.80 -11.96
CA PRO A 217 -6.91 11.95 -11.99
C PRO A 217 -6.94 10.86 -10.91
N ALA A 218 -5.99 10.84 -9.95
CA ALA A 218 -5.77 9.75 -9.00
C ALA A 218 -6.99 9.48 -8.11
N ILE A 219 -7.55 10.50 -7.44
CA ILE A 219 -8.65 10.30 -6.48
C ILE A 219 -9.90 9.72 -7.15
N PRO A 220 -10.43 10.27 -8.27
CA PRO A 220 -11.55 9.66 -8.96
C PRO A 220 -11.28 8.24 -9.44
N PHE A 221 -10.08 7.97 -9.96
CA PHE A 221 -9.68 6.64 -10.38
C PHE A 221 -9.73 5.64 -9.21
N ILE A 222 -9.13 5.99 -8.07
CA ILE A 222 -9.12 5.14 -6.89
C ILE A 222 -10.53 4.87 -6.40
N LEU A 223 -11.40 5.88 -6.32
CA LEU A 223 -12.78 5.73 -5.89
C LEU A 223 -13.59 4.82 -6.81
N ILE A 224 -13.48 4.99 -8.12
CA ILE A 224 -14.21 4.17 -9.10
C ILE A 224 -13.73 2.72 -9.03
N VAL A 225 -12.42 2.50 -9.13
CA VAL A 225 -11.86 1.14 -9.17
C VAL A 225 -12.08 0.40 -7.86
N SER A 226 -11.90 1.06 -6.70
CA SER A 226 -12.14 0.44 -5.39
C SER A 226 -13.61 0.08 -5.20
N SER A 227 -14.54 0.97 -5.62
CA SER A 227 -15.98 0.71 -5.54
C SER A 227 -16.40 -0.45 -6.45
N MET A 228 -15.86 -0.52 -7.67
CA MET A 228 -16.11 -1.64 -8.58
C MET A 228 -15.54 -2.95 -8.02
N ALA A 229 -14.31 -2.96 -7.52
CA ALA A 229 -13.70 -4.13 -6.93
C ALA A 229 -14.46 -4.59 -5.67
N GLY A 230 -14.85 -3.65 -4.81
CA GLY A 230 -15.67 -3.92 -3.63
C GLY A 230 -17.04 -4.50 -3.98
N ALA A 231 -17.71 -3.96 -5.00
CA ALA A 231 -18.98 -4.49 -5.49
C ALA A 231 -18.83 -5.90 -6.10
N LEU A 232 -17.76 -6.14 -6.88
CA LEU A 232 -17.49 -7.42 -7.51
C LEU A 232 -17.29 -8.55 -6.48
N VAL A 233 -16.72 -8.25 -5.33
CA VAL A 233 -16.52 -9.21 -4.23
C VAL A 233 -17.74 -9.23 -3.31
N GLY A 234 -18.27 -8.07 -2.95
CA GLY A 234 -19.35 -7.93 -1.98
C GLY A 234 -20.70 -8.45 -2.45
N LEU A 235 -21.07 -8.24 -3.72
CA LEU A 235 -22.35 -8.72 -4.25
C LEU A 235 -22.45 -10.25 -4.23
N PRO A 236 -21.48 -11.03 -4.74
CA PRO A 236 -21.53 -12.49 -4.63
C PRO A 236 -21.57 -12.98 -3.18
N MET A 237 -20.79 -12.37 -2.28
CA MET A 237 -20.80 -12.74 -0.86
C MET A 237 -22.16 -12.49 -0.20
N ALA A 238 -22.83 -11.40 -0.55
CA ALA A 238 -24.17 -11.07 -0.05
C ALA A 238 -25.26 -12.01 -0.62
N LEU A 239 -25.13 -12.44 -1.88
CA LEU A 239 -26.11 -13.32 -2.55
C LEU A 239 -25.95 -14.78 -2.12
N ILE A 240 -24.73 -15.27 -1.90
CA ILE A 240 -24.44 -16.66 -1.53
C ILE A 240 -24.53 -16.85 -0.01
N GLY A 241 -24.22 -15.82 0.77
CA GLY A 241 -24.22 -15.88 2.23
C GLY A 241 -25.64 -15.74 2.80
N ASN A 242 -26.04 -16.65 3.70
CA ASN A 242 -27.32 -16.57 4.44
C ASN A 242 -27.47 -15.34 5.35
N LYS A 243 -26.51 -14.42 5.36
CA LYS A 243 -26.49 -13.21 6.21
C LYS A 243 -27.00 -11.93 5.52
N GLY A 244 -27.41 -12.02 4.24
CA GLY A 244 -27.90 -10.89 3.46
C GLY A 244 -26.83 -9.80 3.25
N LEU A 245 -27.25 -8.55 2.97
CA LEU A 245 -26.38 -7.39 2.69
C LEU A 245 -25.63 -6.83 3.93
N ARG A 246 -25.70 -7.48 5.09
CA ARG A 246 -25.06 -7.01 6.35
C ARG A 246 -23.69 -7.63 6.62
N VAL A 247 -23.02 -8.17 5.60
CA VAL A 247 -21.64 -8.65 5.75
C VAL A 247 -20.71 -7.45 5.75
N ALA A 248 -20.07 -7.18 6.89
CA ALA A 248 -19.04 -6.14 6.96
C ALA A 248 -17.81 -6.62 6.18
N ILE A 249 -17.48 -5.92 5.09
CA ILE A 249 -16.29 -6.16 4.29
C ILE A 249 -15.39 -4.93 4.46
N PRO A 250 -14.11 -5.10 4.86
CA PRO A 250 -13.20 -3.97 4.99
C PRO A 250 -12.99 -3.33 3.61
N PHE A 251 -13.14 -2.01 3.49
CA PHE A 251 -13.03 -1.29 2.23
C PHE A 251 -11.58 -0.87 1.92
N GLY A 252 -10.74 -0.73 2.96
CA GLY A 252 -9.33 -0.38 2.83
C GLY A 252 -8.53 -1.22 1.84
N PRO A 253 -8.66 -2.56 1.80
CA PRO A 253 -7.99 -3.41 0.80
C PRO A 253 -8.33 -3.06 -0.65
N PHE A 254 -9.56 -2.66 -0.94
CA PHE A 254 -9.96 -2.25 -2.30
C PHE A 254 -9.39 -0.88 -2.66
N LEU A 255 -9.36 0.05 -1.70
CA LEU A 255 -8.68 1.34 -1.88
C LEU A 255 -7.17 1.13 -2.15
N ALA A 256 -6.51 0.28 -1.36
CA ALA A 256 -5.11 -0.03 -1.53
C ALA A 256 -4.82 -0.68 -2.90
N PHE A 257 -5.64 -1.65 -3.30
CA PHE A 257 -5.54 -2.28 -4.62
C PHE A 257 -5.67 -1.24 -5.74
N ALA A 258 -6.69 -0.37 -5.67
CA ALA A 258 -6.92 0.67 -6.68
C ALA A 258 -5.74 1.67 -6.74
N ALA A 259 -5.19 2.06 -5.59
CA ALA A 259 -4.03 2.95 -5.52
C ALA A 259 -2.76 2.29 -6.10
N ILE A 260 -2.48 1.03 -5.79
CA ILE A 260 -1.37 0.27 -6.37
C ILE A 260 -1.55 0.14 -7.89
N LEU A 261 -2.75 -0.18 -8.34
CA LEU A 261 -3.06 -0.25 -9.77
C LEU A 261 -2.84 1.10 -10.47
N TYR A 262 -3.24 2.21 -9.81
CA TYR A 262 -2.98 3.55 -10.33
C TYR A 262 -1.49 3.85 -10.44
N VAL A 263 -0.69 3.50 -9.43
CA VAL A 263 0.76 3.70 -9.45
C VAL A 263 1.41 2.94 -10.59
N LEU A 264 0.97 1.73 -10.86
CA LEU A 264 1.57 0.87 -11.89
C LEU A 264 1.07 1.20 -13.30
N HIS A 265 -0.23 1.46 -13.47
CA HIS A 265 -0.87 1.57 -14.80
C HIS A 265 -1.93 2.68 -14.90
N GLY A 266 -2.09 3.52 -13.89
CA GLY A 266 -3.17 4.53 -13.86
C GLY A 266 -3.14 5.50 -15.03
N PRO A 267 -2.02 6.16 -15.36
CA PRO A 267 -1.95 7.09 -16.48
C PRO A 267 -2.36 6.45 -17.81
N GLU A 268 -1.90 5.24 -18.08
CA GLU A 268 -2.21 4.49 -19.30
C GLU A 268 -3.70 4.14 -19.38
N ILE A 269 -4.28 3.68 -18.27
CA ILE A 269 -5.72 3.38 -18.18
C ILE A 269 -6.54 4.64 -18.38
N VAL A 270 -6.16 5.75 -17.73
CA VAL A 270 -6.87 7.04 -17.88
C VAL A 270 -6.80 7.53 -19.33
N GLN A 271 -5.66 7.43 -20.00
CA GLN A 271 -5.51 7.82 -21.39
C GLN A 271 -6.43 7.03 -22.33
N VAL A 272 -6.55 5.71 -22.10
CA VAL A 272 -7.34 4.83 -22.97
C VAL A 272 -8.84 5.01 -22.74
N TYR A 273 -9.29 5.02 -21.48
CA TYR A 273 -10.71 4.99 -21.13
C TYR A 273 -11.33 6.36 -20.87
N PHE A 274 -10.50 7.36 -20.57
CA PHE A 274 -10.94 8.73 -20.27
C PHE A 274 -10.11 9.78 -21.02
N PRO A 275 -10.08 9.74 -22.36
CA PRO A 275 -9.23 10.63 -23.15
C PRO A 275 -9.55 12.12 -22.93
N GLY A 276 -10.80 12.46 -22.55
CA GLY A 276 -11.20 13.81 -22.24
C GLY A 276 -10.58 14.41 -20.97
N VAL A 277 -9.96 13.61 -20.11
CA VAL A 277 -9.24 14.06 -18.90
C VAL A 277 -7.74 13.74 -18.98
N ALA A 278 -7.26 13.18 -20.08
CA ALA A 278 -5.85 12.81 -20.26
C ALA A 278 -4.90 14.03 -20.21
N PHE A 279 -5.40 15.24 -20.49
CA PHE A 279 -4.64 16.50 -20.36
C PHE A 279 -4.21 16.78 -18.91
N LEU A 280 -4.83 16.16 -17.90
CA LEU A 280 -4.43 16.28 -16.50
C LEU A 280 -3.16 15.47 -16.17
N LEU A 281 -2.67 14.66 -17.10
CA LEU A 281 -1.45 13.86 -16.96
C LEU A 281 -0.22 14.51 -17.61
N SER A 282 -0.40 15.56 -18.38
CA SER A 282 0.65 16.35 -19.04
C SER A 282 1.11 17.50 -18.12
#